data_f0763592e242fe5435e891813c8a8ce5
#
_entry.id   f0763592e242fe5435e891813c8a8ce5
#
_cell.length_a   1.000
_cell.length_b   1.000
_cell.length_c   1.000
_cell.angle_alpha   90.00
_cell.angle_beta   90.00
_cell.angle_gamma   90.00
#
_symmetry.space_group_name_H-M   'P 1'
#
loop_
_entity.id
_entity.type
_entity.pdbx_description
1 polymer ?
#
loop_
_entity_poly.entity_id
_entity_poly.type
_entity_poly.pdbx_seq_one_letter_code
_entity_poly.pdbx_strand_id
1 'polypeptide(L)'
;MKYNEGANLDPSQVGGGGGGGNGGKIAIGGGAGVVVLILALLLGINPGDVLGSGDQADPGTGQAPASPFAQCTRGSDIGKDRNCRFVAYTNSIQDYWGGTVQDYQVIKVQTFTGQISTACGTATSEVGPFYCSGDTAVYLDLGFFDELTTKLGAQGGDAAEAYVLAHEFGHHVQDLEGTLQRVQGGSGGTGPTSPGVRLELQADCYAGVWFNHATNDPQSPISEVTQADLDDALDAAAAVGDDRIQKKMQGQVNPETWTHGSAANRQKWLTTGFQSGDPASCDTFA
;
A
#
# COMPACT_ATOMS: atom_id res chain seq x y z
N MET A 1 -12.51 -1.02 -13.80
CA MET A 1 -12.57 -2.48 -13.49
C MET A 1 -14.01 -2.96 -13.47
N LYS A 2 -14.28 -4.25 -13.76
CA LYS A 2 -15.60 -4.87 -13.53
C LYS A 2 -15.49 -5.89 -12.39
N TYR A 3 -16.61 -6.07 -11.71
CA TYR A 3 -16.68 -6.92 -10.54
C TYR A 3 -17.63 -8.10 -10.76
N ASN A 4 -17.34 -9.22 -10.12
CA ASN A 4 -18.17 -10.41 -10.11
C ASN A 4 -19.23 -10.26 -9.00
N GLU A 5 -20.44 -9.91 -9.37
CA GLU A 5 -21.53 -9.70 -8.41
C GLU A 5 -21.86 -10.95 -7.56
N GLY A 6 -21.55 -12.15 -8.09
CA GLY A 6 -21.76 -13.42 -7.41
C GLY A 6 -20.64 -13.82 -6.45
N ALA A 7 -19.49 -13.14 -6.46
CA ALA A 7 -18.38 -13.46 -5.57
C ALA A 7 -18.75 -13.32 -4.10
N ASN A 8 -18.20 -14.21 -3.27
CA ASN A 8 -18.24 -14.03 -1.82
C ASN A 8 -17.07 -13.15 -1.40
N LEU A 9 -17.31 -12.23 -0.46
CA LEU A 9 -16.28 -11.38 0.13
C LEU A 9 -16.11 -11.72 1.61
N ASP A 10 -14.85 -11.71 2.06
CA ASP A 10 -14.49 -11.82 3.47
C ASP A 10 -14.11 -10.44 4.04
N PRO A 11 -15.08 -9.75 4.68
CA PRO A 11 -14.81 -8.45 5.27
C PRO A 11 -13.92 -8.52 6.52
N SER A 12 -13.65 -9.71 7.07
CA SER A 12 -12.80 -9.85 8.25
C SER A 12 -11.33 -9.50 7.97
N GLN A 13 -10.93 -9.49 6.70
CA GLN A 13 -9.58 -9.12 6.28
C GLN A 13 -9.35 -7.60 6.28
N VAL A 14 -10.42 -6.79 6.36
CA VAL A 14 -10.32 -5.32 6.41
C VAL A 14 -10.96 -4.81 7.70
N GLY A 15 -10.21 -4.05 8.48
CA GLY A 15 -10.66 -3.43 9.72
C GLY A 15 -10.72 -1.92 9.62
N GLY A 16 -11.66 -1.29 10.36
CA GLY A 16 -11.63 0.14 10.65
C GLY A 16 -11.00 0.36 12.03
N GLY A 17 -9.86 1.01 12.11
CA GLY A 17 -9.25 1.39 13.36
C GLY A 17 -9.80 2.75 13.84
N GLY A 18 -10.72 2.74 14.80
CA GLY A 18 -10.85 3.87 15.72
C GLY A 18 -9.68 3.79 16.68
N GLY A 19 -8.85 4.86 16.78
CA GLY A 19 -7.67 4.91 17.63
C GLY A 19 -7.95 4.47 19.07
N GLY A 20 -7.30 3.41 19.51
CA GLY A 20 -7.43 2.89 20.87
C GLY A 20 -6.67 1.57 21.01
N GLY A 21 -5.35 1.57 20.86
CA GLY A 21 -4.47 0.44 21.16
C GLY A 21 -3.68 0.71 22.44
N ASN A 22 -3.69 -0.24 23.39
CA ASN A 22 -2.93 -0.24 24.64
C ASN A 22 -1.44 0.08 24.38
N GLY A 23 -1.00 1.24 24.84
CA GLY A 23 0.38 1.68 24.75
C GLY A 23 1.35 0.83 25.60
N GLY A 24 1.91 -0.19 24.99
CA GLY A 24 3.17 -0.77 25.46
C GLY A 24 4.31 0.18 25.08
N LYS A 25 5.17 0.56 26.05
CA LYS A 25 6.39 1.32 25.78
C LYS A 25 7.31 0.49 24.89
N ILE A 26 7.41 0.84 23.62
CA ILE A 26 8.34 0.20 22.69
C ILE A 26 9.62 1.03 22.66
N ALA A 27 10.73 0.38 23.02
CA ALA A 27 12.06 0.91 22.83
C ALA A 27 12.33 0.97 21.30
N ILE A 28 12.68 2.15 20.80
CA ILE A 28 13.05 2.37 19.41
C ILE A 28 14.35 1.63 19.13
N GLY A 29 14.24 0.40 18.61
CA GLY A 29 15.33 -0.33 17.98
C GLY A 29 15.29 -0.05 16.49
N GLY A 30 16.37 0.55 15.95
CA GLY A 30 16.43 0.98 14.55
C GLY A 30 16.16 -0.17 13.56
N GLY A 31 15.35 0.10 12.56
CA GLY A 31 15.13 -0.75 11.39
C GLY A 31 13.74 -0.66 10.75
N ALA A 32 12.68 -0.53 11.53
CA ALA A 32 11.30 -0.58 10.99
C ALA A 32 10.73 0.77 10.51
N GLY A 33 11.44 1.88 10.76
CA GLY A 33 10.91 3.23 10.54
C GLY A 33 11.19 3.87 9.18
N VAL A 34 11.88 3.18 8.25
CA VAL A 34 12.42 3.84 7.06
C VAL A 34 11.35 4.09 5.99
N VAL A 35 10.41 3.20 5.81
CA VAL A 35 9.35 3.33 4.78
C VAL A 35 8.33 4.42 5.16
N VAL A 36 8.00 4.54 6.44
CA VAL A 36 7.03 5.53 6.95
C VAL A 36 7.53 6.99 6.89
N LEU A 37 8.85 7.21 6.97
CA LEU A 37 9.44 8.56 7.01
C LEU A 37 9.57 9.23 5.63
N ILE A 38 9.32 8.54 4.57
CA ILE A 38 9.77 8.93 3.24
C ILE A 38 8.81 9.91 2.57
N LEU A 39 7.50 9.69 2.65
CA LEU A 39 6.53 10.65 2.12
C LEU A 39 6.54 11.97 2.91
N ALA A 40 6.67 11.90 4.22
CA ALA A 40 6.77 13.08 5.07
C ALA A 40 7.97 13.97 4.70
N LEU A 41 9.14 13.39 4.41
CA LEU A 41 10.32 14.13 3.96
C LEU A 41 10.14 14.76 2.58
N LEU A 42 9.43 14.07 1.67
CA LEU A 42 9.15 14.59 0.33
C LEU A 42 8.14 15.73 0.33
N LEU A 43 7.20 15.71 1.28
CA LEU A 43 6.22 16.77 1.48
C LEU A 43 6.76 17.96 2.30
N GLY A 44 8.03 17.91 2.73
CA GLY A 44 8.65 18.97 3.55
C GLY A 44 8.19 18.97 5.00
N ILE A 45 7.60 17.88 5.46
CA ILE A 45 7.13 17.69 6.83
C ILE A 45 8.31 17.24 7.69
N ASN A 46 8.50 17.88 8.82
CA ASN A 46 9.61 17.55 9.72
C ASN A 46 9.37 16.15 10.34
N PRO A 47 10.29 15.18 10.23
CA PRO A 47 10.12 13.85 10.82
C PRO A 47 9.78 13.86 12.33
N GLY A 48 10.18 14.92 13.03
CA GLY A 48 9.85 15.14 14.43
C GLY A 48 8.39 15.49 14.69
N ASP A 49 7.69 16.05 13.70
CA ASP A 49 6.28 16.44 13.81
C ASP A 49 5.37 15.23 13.51
N VAL A 50 5.87 14.26 12.72
CA VAL A 50 5.17 12.99 12.40
C VAL A 50 5.26 12.00 13.58
N LEU A 51 6.32 12.09 14.37
CA LEU A 51 6.56 11.27 15.57
C LEU A 51 6.07 11.95 16.86
N GLY A 52 4.99 12.72 16.81
CA GLY A 52 4.46 13.52 17.89
C GLY A 52 4.18 12.76 19.19
N SER A 53 4.48 13.39 20.29
CA SER A 53 4.21 12.94 21.67
C SER A 53 2.71 12.76 21.87
N GLY A 54 2.25 11.53 22.02
CA GLY A 54 0.82 11.23 22.19
C GLY A 54 0.28 11.77 23.52
N ASP A 55 -0.67 12.68 23.46
CA ASP A 55 -1.55 12.99 24.57
C ASP A 55 -2.53 11.81 24.77
N GLN A 56 -2.66 11.38 26.02
CA GLN A 56 -3.51 10.27 26.44
C GLN A 56 -4.99 10.63 26.26
N ALA A 57 -5.68 9.94 25.37
CA ALA A 57 -7.13 9.95 25.35
C ALA A 57 -7.67 8.94 26.37
N ASP A 58 -8.63 9.37 27.18
CA ASP A 58 -9.33 8.64 28.22
C ASP A 58 -10.10 7.42 27.61
N PRO A 59 -9.99 6.20 28.19
CA PRO A 59 -10.70 5.04 27.69
C PRO A 59 -12.19 5.09 28.10
N GLY A 60 -13.00 5.74 27.27
CA GLY A 60 -14.44 5.65 27.39
C GLY A 60 -14.92 4.23 27.13
N THR A 61 -15.72 3.67 28.04
CA THR A 61 -16.39 2.36 27.96
C THR A 61 -17.53 2.38 26.94
N GLY A 62 -17.18 2.61 25.67
CA GLY A 62 -18.08 2.53 24.52
C GLY A 62 -17.88 1.22 23.77
N GLN A 63 -18.93 0.54 23.43
CA GLN A 63 -18.93 -0.60 22.52
C GLN A 63 -18.27 -0.16 21.22
N ALA A 64 -17.22 -0.87 20.75
CA ALA A 64 -16.55 -0.52 19.52
C ALA A 64 -17.56 -0.39 18.38
N PRO A 65 -17.54 0.69 17.60
CA PRO A 65 -18.45 0.82 16.47
C PRO A 65 -18.29 -0.37 15.52
N ALA A 66 -19.41 -0.85 14.95
CA ALA A 66 -19.36 -1.93 13.97
C ALA A 66 -18.42 -1.54 12.82
N SER A 67 -17.58 -2.49 12.37
CA SER A 67 -16.67 -2.25 11.24
C SER A 67 -17.47 -1.74 10.04
N PRO A 68 -17.02 -0.64 9.39
CA PRO A 68 -17.70 -0.10 8.19
C PRO A 68 -17.61 -1.06 6.99
N PHE A 69 -16.90 -2.17 7.13
CA PHE A 69 -16.73 -3.21 6.10
C PHE A 69 -17.65 -4.42 6.34
N ALA A 70 -18.29 -4.54 7.50
CA ALA A 70 -19.04 -5.74 7.89
C ALA A 70 -20.17 -6.11 6.93
N GLN A 71 -20.75 -5.15 6.21
CA GLN A 71 -21.81 -5.37 5.21
C GLN A 71 -21.26 -5.87 3.85
N CYS A 72 -19.95 -5.79 3.61
CA CYS A 72 -19.32 -6.13 2.35
C CYS A 72 -19.11 -7.64 2.23
N THR A 73 -20.17 -8.40 2.03
CA THR A 73 -20.14 -9.87 2.03
C THR A 73 -20.29 -10.49 0.64
N ARG A 74 -20.68 -9.68 -0.35
CA ARG A 74 -20.90 -10.12 -1.73
C ARG A 74 -20.36 -9.14 -2.76
N GLY A 75 -20.00 -9.65 -3.92
CA GLY A 75 -19.56 -8.83 -5.04
C GLY A 75 -20.58 -7.77 -5.48
N SER A 76 -21.89 -8.06 -5.34
CA SER A 76 -22.94 -7.07 -5.62
C SER A 76 -22.92 -5.84 -4.68
N ASP A 77 -22.17 -5.87 -3.60
CA ASP A 77 -22.04 -4.74 -2.66
C ASP A 77 -20.95 -3.75 -3.12
N ILE A 78 -20.01 -4.21 -3.97
CA ILE A 78 -18.86 -3.43 -4.43
C ILE A 78 -19.28 -2.15 -5.17
N GLY A 79 -20.31 -2.26 -6.03
CA GLY A 79 -20.83 -1.11 -6.78
C GLY A 79 -21.66 -0.12 -5.94
N LYS A 80 -21.99 -0.47 -4.70
CA LYS A 80 -22.85 0.34 -3.81
C LYS A 80 -22.04 1.11 -2.77
N ASP A 81 -20.90 0.55 -2.34
CA ASP A 81 -20.08 1.12 -1.28
C ASP A 81 -18.58 1.00 -1.64
N ARG A 82 -17.88 2.13 -1.65
CA ARG A 82 -16.44 2.19 -1.89
C ARG A 82 -15.66 1.29 -0.91
N ASN A 83 -16.10 1.16 0.33
CA ASN A 83 -15.46 0.29 1.30
C ASN A 83 -15.42 -1.17 0.82
N CYS A 84 -16.46 -1.62 0.12
CA CYS A 84 -16.54 -2.99 -0.37
C CYS A 84 -15.55 -3.26 -1.53
N ARG A 85 -15.08 -2.21 -2.24
CA ARG A 85 -13.97 -2.35 -3.20
C ARG A 85 -12.68 -2.75 -2.49
N PHE A 86 -12.35 -2.12 -1.35
CA PHE A 86 -11.14 -2.47 -0.59
C PHE A 86 -11.20 -3.88 -0.02
N VAL A 87 -12.38 -4.36 0.37
CA VAL A 87 -12.56 -5.79 0.73
C VAL A 87 -12.30 -6.68 -0.47
N ALA A 88 -12.85 -6.34 -1.64
CA ALA A 88 -12.66 -7.11 -2.87
C ALA A 88 -11.19 -7.15 -3.32
N TYR A 89 -10.48 -6.00 -3.30
CA TYR A 89 -9.06 -5.94 -3.64
C TYR A 89 -8.24 -6.78 -2.67
N THR A 90 -8.46 -6.61 -1.35
CA THR A 90 -7.76 -7.36 -0.31
C THR A 90 -7.93 -8.86 -0.49
N ASN A 91 -9.16 -9.33 -0.69
CA ASN A 91 -9.44 -10.75 -0.89
C ASN A 91 -8.73 -11.27 -2.14
N SER A 92 -8.87 -10.59 -3.29
CA SER A 92 -8.25 -10.99 -4.55
C SER A 92 -6.72 -11.04 -4.47
N ILE A 93 -6.10 -10.05 -3.82
CA ILE A 93 -4.63 -9.99 -3.67
C ILE A 93 -4.15 -11.15 -2.79
N GLN A 94 -4.81 -11.39 -1.67
CA GLN A 94 -4.44 -12.44 -0.73
C GLN A 94 -4.69 -13.85 -1.29
N ASP A 95 -5.78 -14.04 -2.05
CA ASP A 95 -6.06 -15.31 -2.73
C ASP A 95 -4.96 -15.64 -3.74
N TYR A 96 -4.52 -14.65 -4.52
CA TYR A 96 -3.43 -14.83 -5.47
C TYR A 96 -2.10 -15.19 -4.78
N TRP A 97 -1.68 -14.38 -3.82
CA TRP A 97 -0.40 -14.58 -3.16
C TRP A 97 -0.40 -15.84 -2.26
N GLY A 98 -1.54 -16.15 -1.65
CA GLY A 98 -1.74 -17.39 -0.88
C GLY A 98 -1.59 -18.66 -1.72
N GLY A 99 -1.89 -18.60 -3.01
CA GLY A 99 -1.64 -19.69 -3.96
C GLY A 99 -0.23 -19.70 -4.57
N THR A 100 0.53 -18.62 -4.40
CA THR A 100 1.81 -18.40 -5.11
C THR A 100 3.01 -18.47 -4.17
N VAL A 101 2.91 -17.87 -2.98
CA VAL A 101 4.01 -17.79 -2.01
C VAL A 101 3.88 -18.93 -0.99
N GLN A 102 4.95 -19.70 -0.83
CA GLN A 102 4.97 -20.77 0.17
C GLN A 102 4.85 -20.17 1.59
N ASP A 103 4.04 -20.80 2.44
CA ASP A 103 3.80 -20.38 3.82
C ASP A 103 3.24 -18.95 3.95
N TYR A 104 2.50 -18.48 2.91
CA TYR A 104 1.87 -17.17 2.91
C TYR A 104 0.99 -16.98 4.15
N GLN A 105 1.13 -15.85 4.79
CA GLN A 105 0.33 -15.46 5.94
C GLN A 105 -0.70 -14.42 5.54
N VAL A 106 -1.98 -14.74 5.73
CA VAL A 106 -3.06 -13.77 5.52
C VAL A 106 -2.94 -12.64 6.54
N ILE A 107 -2.88 -11.42 6.04
CA ILE A 107 -2.72 -10.22 6.86
C ILE A 107 -3.98 -9.35 6.84
N LYS A 108 -4.04 -8.36 7.72
CA LYS A 108 -5.15 -7.41 7.76
C LYS A 108 -4.78 -6.09 7.09
N VAL A 109 -5.76 -5.51 6.42
CA VAL A 109 -5.75 -4.09 6.07
C VAL A 109 -6.47 -3.33 7.17
N GLN A 110 -5.79 -2.37 7.79
CA GLN A 110 -6.34 -1.51 8.84
C GLN A 110 -6.56 -0.11 8.28
N THR A 111 -7.81 0.30 8.14
CA THR A 111 -8.08 1.68 7.76
C THR A 111 -8.09 2.59 8.98
N PHE A 112 -7.61 3.81 8.80
CA PHE A 112 -7.59 4.83 9.86
C PHE A 112 -7.91 6.21 9.28
N THR A 113 -8.10 7.18 10.15
CA THR A 113 -8.23 8.59 9.79
C THR A 113 -7.50 9.43 10.83
N GLY A 114 -6.72 10.39 10.36
CA GLY A 114 -5.92 11.27 11.20
C GLY A 114 -4.64 10.63 11.69
N GLN A 115 -4.67 9.84 12.76
CA GLN A 115 -3.48 9.24 13.37
C GLN A 115 -3.73 7.82 13.83
N ILE A 116 -2.72 6.96 13.68
CA ILE A 116 -2.72 5.58 14.19
C ILE A 116 -1.37 5.21 14.80
N SER A 117 -1.39 4.44 15.89
CA SER A 117 -0.18 3.87 16.49
C SER A 117 -0.01 2.42 16.04
N THR A 118 1.19 2.08 15.57
CA THR A 118 1.56 0.77 15.03
C THR A 118 2.87 0.28 15.64
N ALA A 119 3.25 -0.97 15.44
CA ALA A 119 4.57 -1.44 15.84
C ALA A 119 5.72 -0.77 15.07
N CYS A 120 5.44 -0.15 13.92
CA CYS A 120 6.41 0.62 13.14
C CYS A 120 6.49 2.10 13.58
N GLY A 121 5.69 2.50 14.55
CA GLY A 121 5.60 3.87 15.07
C GLY A 121 4.20 4.47 14.90
N THR A 122 4.08 5.74 15.22
CA THR A 122 2.84 6.50 15.01
C THR A 122 2.84 7.06 13.60
N ALA A 123 1.75 6.84 12.85
CA ALA A 123 1.56 7.37 11.51
C ALA A 123 0.37 8.35 11.48
N THR A 124 0.48 9.41 10.69
CA THR A 124 -0.62 10.34 10.36
C THR A 124 -1.11 10.08 8.93
N SER A 125 -2.27 10.63 8.57
CA SER A 125 -2.79 10.56 7.19
C SER A 125 -1.78 11.04 6.13
N GLU A 126 -0.86 11.92 6.50
CA GLU A 126 0.17 12.47 5.61
C GLU A 126 1.25 11.45 5.21
N VAL A 127 1.35 10.34 5.93
CA VAL A 127 2.31 9.25 5.61
C VAL A 127 1.88 8.50 4.34
N GLY A 128 0.59 8.49 4.04
CA GLY A 128 0.01 7.64 3.00
C GLY A 128 -0.18 6.19 3.45
N PRO A 129 -0.58 5.31 2.55
CA PRO A 129 -0.64 3.87 2.78
C PRO A 129 0.74 3.29 3.09
N PHE A 130 0.81 2.25 3.92
CA PHE A 130 2.06 1.56 4.21
C PHE A 130 1.86 0.15 4.75
N TYR A 131 2.81 -0.73 4.49
CA TYR A 131 2.96 -2.02 5.16
C TYR A 131 3.85 -1.89 6.40
N CYS A 132 3.42 -2.45 7.52
CA CYS A 132 4.22 -2.53 8.74
C CYS A 132 4.61 -3.98 9.04
N SER A 133 5.89 -4.30 8.93
CA SER A 133 6.41 -5.65 9.19
C SER A 133 6.32 -6.02 10.68
N GLY A 134 6.37 -5.04 11.58
CA GLY A 134 6.24 -5.26 13.03
C GLY A 134 4.84 -5.73 13.45
N ASP A 135 3.81 -5.31 12.75
CA ASP A 135 2.41 -5.72 12.97
C ASP A 135 1.96 -6.79 11.96
N THR A 136 2.72 -6.97 10.90
CA THR A 136 2.34 -7.78 9.73
C THR A 136 0.96 -7.35 9.21
N ALA A 137 0.82 -6.06 8.90
CA ALA A 137 -0.43 -5.44 8.48
C ALA A 137 -0.20 -4.28 7.51
N VAL A 138 -1.18 -4.05 6.63
CA VAL A 138 -1.26 -2.85 5.79
C VAL A 138 -2.12 -1.81 6.48
N TYR A 139 -1.66 -0.57 6.50
CA TYR A 139 -2.37 0.59 7.04
C TYR A 139 -2.75 1.53 5.92
N LEU A 140 -4.00 2.00 5.94
CA LEU A 140 -4.59 2.75 4.84
C LEU A 140 -5.50 3.88 5.35
N ASP A 141 -5.14 5.12 5.07
CA ASP A 141 -6.10 6.23 5.15
C ASP A 141 -6.79 6.39 3.79
N LEU A 142 -8.10 6.20 3.76
CA LEU A 142 -8.89 6.32 2.51
C LEU A 142 -8.87 7.73 1.92
N GLY A 143 -8.58 8.76 2.74
CA GLY A 143 -8.38 10.13 2.30
C GLY A 143 -7.16 10.31 1.40
N PHE A 144 -6.18 9.42 1.48
CA PHE A 144 -5.01 9.44 0.60
C PHE A 144 -5.38 9.44 -0.89
N PHE A 145 -6.42 8.73 -1.29
CA PHE A 145 -6.83 8.66 -2.69
C PHE A 145 -7.39 9.99 -3.22
N ASP A 146 -7.98 10.79 -2.34
CA ASP A 146 -8.38 12.15 -2.69
C ASP A 146 -7.13 13.05 -2.85
N GLU A 147 -6.10 12.84 -2.04
CA GLU A 147 -4.82 13.53 -2.19
C GLU A 147 -4.04 13.07 -3.44
N LEU A 148 -4.06 11.80 -3.74
CA LEU A 148 -3.46 11.23 -4.96
C LEU A 148 -3.99 11.95 -6.22
N THR A 149 -5.27 12.25 -6.25
CA THR A 149 -5.90 12.97 -7.37
C THR A 149 -5.69 14.49 -7.28
N THR A 150 -6.00 15.11 -6.15
CA THR A 150 -6.03 16.57 -6.03
C THR A 150 -4.65 17.18 -5.83
N LYS A 151 -3.78 16.54 -5.04
CA LYS A 151 -2.44 17.04 -4.74
C LYS A 151 -1.38 16.46 -5.66
N LEU A 152 -1.40 15.16 -5.95
CA LEU A 152 -0.37 14.51 -6.78
C LEU A 152 -0.73 14.51 -8.27
N GLY A 153 -2.03 14.62 -8.60
CA GLY A 153 -2.50 14.84 -9.97
C GLY A 153 -2.66 13.54 -10.77
N ALA A 154 -2.89 12.41 -10.09
CA ALA A 154 -3.36 11.21 -10.74
C ALA A 154 -4.81 11.37 -11.21
N GLN A 155 -5.22 10.58 -12.22
CA GLN A 155 -6.61 10.55 -12.66
C GLN A 155 -7.53 9.87 -11.63
N GLY A 156 -6.97 8.95 -10.81
CA GLY A 156 -7.72 8.18 -9.84
C GLY A 156 -8.38 6.96 -10.47
N GLY A 157 -9.50 6.52 -9.86
CA GLY A 157 -10.24 5.36 -10.35
C GLY A 157 -9.99 4.09 -9.54
N ASP A 158 -10.80 3.07 -9.80
CA ASP A 158 -10.78 1.80 -9.07
C ASP A 158 -9.43 1.09 -9.17
N ALA A 159 -8.80 1.12 -10.34
CA ALA A 159 -7.51 0.47 -10.56
C ALA A 159 -6.35 1.24 -9.90
N ALA A 160 -6.44 2.56 -9.75
CA ALA A 160 -5.48 3.34 -8.97
C ALA A 160 -5.54 2.96 -7.48
N GLU A 161 -6.76 2.80 -6.92
CA GLU A 161 -6.96 2.31 -5.55
C GLU A 161 -6.38 0.89 -5.36
N ALA A 162 -6.69 0.00 -6.31
CA ALA A 162 -6.24 -1.39 -6.30
C ALA A 162 -4.71 -1.50 -6.43
N TYR A 163 -4.08 -0.67 -7.28
CA TYR A 163 -2.63 -0.62 -7.43
C TYR A 163 -1.93 -0.26 -6.12
N VAL A 164 -2.37 0.80 -5.46
CA VAL A 164 -1.74 1.23 -4.19
C VAL A 164 -1.81 0.09 -3.17
N LEU A 165 -2.98 -0.53 -3.03
CA LEU A 165 -3.12 -1.64 -2.08
C LEU A 165 -2.25 -2.85 -2.48
N ALA A 166 -2.21 -3.21 -3.76
CA ALA A 166 -1.38 -4.32 -4.25
C ALA A 166 0.12 -4.05 -4.06
N HIS A 167 0.56 -2.79 -4.16
CA HIS A 167 1.93 -2.37 -3.86
C HIS A 167 2.28 -2.64 -2.39
N GLU A 168 1.40 -2.27 -1.45
CA GLU A 168 1.62 -2.54 -0.02
C GLU A 168 1.66 -4.05 0.29
N PHE A 169 0.84 -4.84 -0.39
CA PHE A 169 0.95 -6.30 -0.33
C PHE A 169 2.25 -6.83 -0.96
N GLY A 170 2.80 -6.13 -1.95
CA GLY A 170 4.14 -6.40 -2.48
C GLY A 170 5.22 -6.33 -1.38
N HIS A 171 5.13 -5.36 -0.47
CA HIS A 171 6.02 -5.29 0.69
C HIS A 171 5.81 -6.44 1.68
N HIS A 172 4.58 -6.94 1.83
CA HIS A 172 4.35 -8.16 2.61
C HIS A 172 5.01 -9.39 1.98
N VAL A 173 4.93 -9.54 0.66
CA VAL A 173 5.64 -10.62 -0.06
C VAL A 173 7.15 -10.49 0.14
N GLN A 174 7.73 -9.30 0.01
CA GLN A 174 9.13 -9.02 0.27
C GLN A 174 9.56 -9.35 1.71
N ASP A 175 8.66 -9.14 2.67
CA ASP A 175 8.87 -9.51 4.08
C ASP A 175 8.97 -11.03 4.24
N LEU A 176 8.05 -11.78 3.65
CA LEU A 176 8.05 -13.25 3.64
C LEU A 176 9.28 -13.83 2.94
N GLU A 177 9.76 -13.21 1.87
CA GLU A 177 10.97 -13.60 1.13
C GLU A 177 12.28 -13.16 1.80
N GLY A 178 12.21 -12.36 2.87
CA GLY A 178 13.36 -11.80 3.56
C GLY A 178 14.08 -10.68 2.82
N THR A 179 13.54 -10.19 1.70
CA THR A 179 14.10 -9.08 0.93
C THR A 179 13.97 -7.76 1.68
N LEU A 180 12.82 -7.54 2.31
CA LEU A 180 12.56 -6.34 3.12
C LEU A 180 13.59 -6.20 4.25
N GLN A 181 13.84 -7.27 5.02
CA GLN A 181 14.80 -7.26 6.13
C GLN A 181 16.23 -7.06 5.65
N ARG A 182 16.61 -7.63 4.50
CA ARG A 182 17.97 -7.43 3.92
C ARG A 182 18.22 -5.97 3.59
N VAL A 183 17.23 -5.28 3.02
CA VAL A 183 17.34 -3.86 2.67
C VAL A 183 17.33 -2.98 3.92
N GLN A 184 16.43 -3.23 4.86
CA GLN A 184 16.33 -2.47 6.12
C GLN A 184 17.53 -2.69 7.05
N GLY A 185 18.11 -3.89 7.08
CA GLY A 185 19.31 -4.21 7.86
C GLY A 185 20.62 -3.67 7.26
N GLY A 186 20.56 -3.24 6.00
CA GLY A 186 21.65 -2.58 5.30
C GLY A 186 21.57 -1.06 5.40
N SER A 187 22.47 -0.38 4.68
CA SER A 187 22.39 1.08 4.51
C SER A 187 21.35 1.45 3.44
N GLY A 188 20.08 1.07 3.54
CA GLY A 188 19.01 1.29 2.55
C GLY A 188 19.27 2.39 1.50
N GLY A 189 19.78 3.52 1.95
CA GLY A 189 20.29 4.61 1.14
C GLY A 189 19.21 5.34 0.35
N THR A 190 19.56 6.47 -0.22
CA THR A 190 18.74 7.22 -1.17
C THR A 190 19.40 7.23 -2.54
N GLY A 191 18.67 7.62 -3.56
CA GLY A 191 19.20 7.73 -4.92
C GLY A 191 18.61 6.71 -5.89
N PRO A 192 18.74 6.94 -7.19
CA PRO A 192 17.94 6.26 -8.23
C PRO A 192 18.21 4.76 -8.34
N THR A 193 19.30 4.27 -7.77
CA THR A 193 19.71 2.85 -7.77
C THR A 193 19.89 2.29 -6.37
N SER A 194 19.46 3.02 -5.34
CA SER A 194 19.58 2.57 -3.94
C SER A 194 18.80 1.29 -3.70
N PRO A 195 19.20 0.46 -2.72
CA PRO A 195 18.44 -0.72 -2.34
C PRO A 195 16.99 -0.40 -1.96
N GLY A 196 16.74 0.77 -1.34
CA GLY A 196 15.37 1.22 -1.04
C GLY A 196 14.54 1.42 -2.31
N VAL A 197 15.05 2.17 -3.30
CA VAL A 197 14.36 2.35 -4.58
C VAL A 197 14.13 1.02 -5.29
N ARG A 198 15.10 0.10 -5.28
CA ARG A 198 14.92 -1.24 -5.88
C ARG A 198 13.81 -2.04 -5.19
N LEU A 199 13.68 -1.91 -3.86
CA LEU A 199 12.61 -2.53 -3.08
C LEU A 199 11.23 -2.00 -3.54
N GLU A 200 11.07 -0.69 -3.66
CA GLU A 200 9.86 -0.04 -4.13
C GLU A 200 9.46 -0.48 -5.54
N LEU A 201 10.43 -0.50 -6.46
CA LEU A 201 10.20 -0.94 -7.84
C LEU A 201 9.83 -2.43 -7.93
N GLN A 202 10.32 -3.27 -7.01
CA GLN A 202 9.90 -4.66 -6.92
C GLN A 202 8.45 -4.78 -6.43
N ALA A 203 8.03 -3.97 -5.46
CA ALA A 203 6.65 -3.92 -5.01
C ALA A 203 5.70 -3.47 -6.13
N ASP A 204 6.10 -2.48 -6.96
CA ASP A 204 5.36 -2.11 -8.18
C ASP A 204 5.23 -3.30 -9.15
N CYS A 205 6.30 -4.06 -9.35
CA CYS A 205 6.27 -5.24 -10.21
C CYS A 205 5.33 -6.31 -9.65
N TYR A 206 5.36 -6.60 -8.36
CA TYR A 206 4.45 -7.54 -7.71
C TYR A 206 2.98 -7.10 -7.83
N ALA A 207 2.70 -5.80 -7.74
CA ALA A 207 1.38 -5.27 -8.03
C ALA A 207 0.95 -5.57 -9.48
N GLY A 208 1.86 -5.42 -10.44
CA GLY A 208 1.64 -5.77 -11.84
C GLY A 208 1.37 -7.25 -12.04
N VAL A 209 2.13 -8.12 -11.38
CA VAL A 209 1.92 -9.58 -11.40
C VAL A 209 0.52 -9.94 -10.89
N TRP A 210 0.09 -9.36 -9.77
CA TRP A 210 -1.28 -9.58 -9.29
C TRP A 210 -2.33 -9.10 -10.30
N PHE A 211 -2.19 -7.92 -10.90
CA PHE A 211 -3.13 -7.43 -11.93
C PHE A 211 -3.27 -8.40 -13.12
N ASN A 212 -2.17 -9.04 -13.54
CA ASN A 212 -2.21 -10.06 -14.59
C ASN A 212 -3.13 -11.23 -14.21
N HIS A 213 -3.15 -11.61 -12.93
CA HIS A 213 -3.87 -12.77 -12.43
C HIS A 213 -5.23 -12.46 -11.81
N ALA A 214 -5.55 -11.20 -11.56
CA ALA A 214 -6.72 -10.77 -10.80
C ALA A 214 -8.06 -11.32 -11.33
N THR A 215 -8.12 -11.70 -12.61
CA THR A 215 -9.33 -12.21 -13.28
C THR A 215 -9.27 -13.69 -13.63
N ASN A 216 -8.19 -14.42 -13.27
CA ASN A 216 -7.98 -15.79 -13.70
C ASN A 216 -8.84 -16.81 -12.91
N ASP A 217 -9.21 -16.48 -11.68
CA ASP A 217 -10.12 -17.30 -10.89
C ASP A 217 -11.58 -16.88 -11.18
N PRO A 218 -12.45 -17.82 -11.63
CA PRO A 218 -13.88 -17.53 -11.81
C PRO A 218 -14.61 -17.06 -10.55
N GLN A 219 -14.06 -17.32 -9.36
CA GLN A 219 -14.59 -16.86 -8.08
C GLN A 219 -14.00 -15.52 -7.63
N SER A 220 -12.98 -15.02 -8.33
CA SER A 220 -12.41 -13.70 -8.02
C SER A 220 -13.50 -12.63 -7.96
N PRO A 221 -13.43 -11.70 -7.00
CA PRO A 221 -14.32 -10.55 -6.97
C PRO A 221 -14.10 -9.59 -8.14
N ILE A 222 -12.97 -9.70 -8.85
CA ILE A 222 -12.64 -8.91 -10.04
C ILE A 222 -12.85 -9.78 -11.28
N SER A 223 -13.76 -9.37 -12.17
CA SER A 223 -14.11 -10.11 -13.37
C SER A 223 -13.48 -9.58 -14.66
N GLU A 224 -13.05 -8.32 -14.67
CA GLU A 224 -12.38 -7.72 -15.82
C GLU A 224 -11.45 -6.57 -15.38
N VAL A 225 -10.24 -6.57 -15.94
CA VAL A 225 -9.29 -5.45 -15.92
C VAL A 225 -9.06 -5.05 -17.37
N THR A 226 -9.45 -3.82 -17.72
CA THR A 226 -9.33 -3.29 -19.09
C THR A 226 -7.99 -2.57 -19.26
N GLN A 227 -7.64 -2.23 -20.52
CA GLN A 227 -6.47 -1.38 -20.77
C GLN A 227 -6.60 0.00 -20.09
N ALA A 228 -7.80 0.59 -20.06
CA ALA A 228 -8.02 1.85 -19.37
C ALA A 228 -7.77 1.75 -17.85
N ASP A 229 -8.16 0.64 -17.23
CA ASP A 229 -7.84 0.38 -15.82
C ASP A 229 -6.33 0.27 -15.59
N LEU A 230 -5.61 -0.39 -16.49
CA LEU A 230 -4.15 -0.47 -16.41
C LEU A 230 -3.51 0.93 -16.59
N ASP A 231 -4.04 1.75 -17.50
CA ASP A 231 -3.57 3.12 -17.70
C ASP A 231 -3.78 3.97 -16.43
N ASP A 232 -4.91 3.82 -15.73
CA ASP A 232 -5.17 4.47 -14.44
C ASP A 232 -4.18 4.02 -13.34
N ALA A 233 -3.88 2.71 -13.27
CA ALA A 233 -2.88 2.17 -12.34
C ALA A 233 -1.47 2.70 -12.64
N LEU A 234 -1.09 2.75 -13.93
CA LEU A 234 0.19 3.30 -14.39
C LEU A 234 0.31 4.80 -14.12
N ASP A 235 -0.79 5.55 -14.25
CA ASP A 235 -0.79 6.97 -13.92
C ASP A 235 -0.68 7.21 -12.42
N ALA A 236 -1.32 6.39 -11.59
CA ALA A 236 -1.16 6.42 -10.14
C ALA A 236 0.29 6.12 -9.73
N ALA A 237 0.91 5.07 -10.31
CA ALA A 237 2.31 4.73 -10.08
C ALA A 237 3.25 5.90 -10.46
N ALA A 238 2.98 6.55 -11.59
CA ALA A 238 3.73 7.72 -12.01
C ALA A 238 3.53 8.93 -11.09
N ALA A 239 2.30 9.15 -10.59
CA ALA A 239 1.97 10.29 -9.75
C ALA A 239 2.75 10.29 -8.42
N VAL A 240 3.05 9.10 -7.88
CA VAL A 240 3.85 8.92 -6.66
C VAL A 240 5.35 8.71 -6.93
N GLY A 241 5.82 8.93 -8.16
CA GLY A 241 7.26 8.95 -8.48
C GLY A 241 7.96 10.17 -7.90
N ASP A 242 9.15 9.95 -7.33
CA ASP A 242 9.95 11.00 -6.65
C ASP A 242 10.19 12.22 -7.55
N ASP A 243 10.46 12.01 -8.83
CA ASP A 243 10.70 13.07 -9.80
C ASP A 243 9.45 13.94 -10.04
N ARG A 244 8.25 13.33 -10.10
CA ARG A 244 6.99 14.07 -10.25
C ARG A 244 6.63 14.82 -8.98
N ILE A 245 6.75 14.19 -7.82
CA ILE A 245 6.48 14.83 -6.51
C ILE A 245 7.44 16.00 -6.31
N GLN A 246 8.75 15.80 -6.47
CA GLN A 246 9.75 16.85 -6.29
C GLN A 246 9.52 18.01 -7.26
N LYS A 247 9.26 17.71 -8.55
CA LYS A 247 8.96 18.74 -9.53
C LYS A 247 7.75 19.57 -9.17
N LYS A 248 6.68 18.91 -8.68
CA LYS A 248 5.42 19.58 -8.34
C LYS A 248 5.53 20.39 -7.05
N MET A 249 6.19 19.84 -6.02
CA MET A 249 6.26 20.46 -4.69
C MET A 249 7.42 21.43 -4.54
N GLN A 250 8.56 21.19 -5.21
CA GLN A 250 9.81 21.92 -5.02
C GLN A 250 10.26 22.67 -6.28
N GLY A 251 9.64 22.40 -7.44
CA GLY A 251 10.00 23.00 -8.71
C GLY A 251 11.28 22.45 -9.36
N GLN A 252 12.04 21.61 -8.65
CA GLN A 252 13.28 20.99 -9.10
C GLN A 252 13.36 19.52 -8.70
N VAL A 253 14.15 18.74 -9.39
CA VAL A 253 14.35 17.30 -9.16
C VAL A 253 15.75 17.06 -8.68
N ASN A 254 15.91 16.30 -7.58
CA ASN A 254 17.19 15.83 -7.07
C ASN A 254 17.19 14.29 -6.95
N PRO A 255 17.72 13.56 -7.94
CA PRO A 255 17.70 12.10 -7.93
C PRO A 255 18.41 11.46 -6.74
N GLU A 256 19.43 12.13 -6.18
CA GLU A 256 20.21 11.59 -5.04
C GLU A 256 19.39 11.43 -3.74
N THR A 257 18.24 12.08 -3.68
CA THR A 257 17.33 11.98 -2.53
C THR A 257 16.14 11.05 -2.77
N TRP A 258 16.10 10.37 -3.90
CA TRP A 258 14.99 9.47 -4.20
C TRP A 258 14.95 8.27 -3.28
N THR A 259 13.74 7.86 -3.01
CA THR A 259 13.42 6.76 -2.10
C THR A 259 12.43 5.76 -2.69
N HIS A 260 11.60 6.21 -3.66
CA HIS A 260 10.63 5.37 -4.38
C HIS A 260 10.98 5.19 -5.86
N GLY A 261 11.87 6.02 -6.40
CA GLY A 261 12.26 5.96 -7.80
C GLY A 261 11.46 6.91 -8.70
N SER A 262 11.88 7.00 -9.96
CA SER A 262 11.20 7.87 -10.93
C SER A 262 9.87 7.30 -11.37
N ALA A 263 8.96 8.19 -11.78
CA ALA A 263 7.69 7.84 -12.42
C ALA A 263 7.86 6.81 -13.55
N ALA A 264 8.87 7.02 -14.41
CA ALA A 264 9.16 6.12 -15.52
C ALA A 264 9.57 4.71 -15.06
N ASN A 265 10.39 4.60 -13.99
CA ASN A 265 10.80 3.30 -13.47
C ASN A 265 9.65 2.57 -12.79
N ARG A 266 8.82 3.28 -12.02
CA ARG A 266 7.62 2.72 -11.40
C ARG A 266 6.66 2.14 -12.45
N GLN A 267 6.34 2.92 -13.48
CA GLN A 267 5.51 2.44 -14.60
C GLN A 267 6.15 1.25 -15.32
N LYS A 268 7.47 1.28 -15.54
CA LYS A 268 8.20 0.17 -16.19
C LYS A 268 8.01 -1.12 -15.40
N TRP A 269 8.23 -1.10 -14.08
CA TRP A 269 8.20 -2.30 -13.28
C TRP A 269 6.77 -2.82 -13.07
N LEU A 270 5.77 -1.94 -12.88
CA LEU A 270 4.36 -2.33 -12.89
C LEU A 270 3.99 -3.01 -14.22
N THR A 271 4.42 -2.44 -15.35
CA THR A 271 4.20 -3.03 -16.68
C THR A 271 4.90 -4.37 -16.84
N THR A 272 6.15 -4.49 -16.34
CA THR A 272 6.91 -5.76 -16.39
C THR A 272 6.16 -6.87 -15.67
N GLY A 273 5.69 -6.61 -14.45
CA GLY A 273 4.89 -7.57 -13.68
C GLY A 273 3.60 -7.94 -14.39
N PHE A 274 2.87 -6.94 -14.90
CA PHE A 274 1.61 -7.16 -15.60
C PHE A 274 1.80 -8.00 -16.89
N GLN A 275 2.83 -7.73 -17.67
CA GLN A 275 3.06 -8.45 -18.92
C GLN A 275 3.56 -9.88 -18.72
N SER A 276 4.38 -10.11 -17.71
CA SER A 276 4.95 -11.42 -17.44
C SER A 276 4.00 -12.33 -16.66
N GLY A 277 3.29 -11.78 -15.67
CA GLY A 277 2.53 -12.56 -14.68
C GLY A 277 3.41 -13.45 -13.80
N ASP A 278 4.74 -13.37 -13.90
CA ASP A 278 5.68 -14.21 -13.16
C ASP A 278 6.45 -13.38 -12.11
N PRO A 279 6.30 -13.67 -10.81
CA PRO A 279 7.06 -13.00 -9.76
C PRO A 279 8.58 -13.03 -9.97
N ALA A 280 9.11 -14.06 -10.61
CA ALA A 280 10.54 -14.17 -10.91
C ALA A 280 11.04 -13.08 -11.87
N SER A 281 10.15 -12.45 -12.64
CA SER A 281 10.48 -11.30 -13.50
C SER A 281 10.75 -10.01 -12.72
N CYS A 282 10.43 -9.98 -11.41
CA CYS A 282 10.52 -8.81 -10.54
C CYS A 282 11.88 -8.70 -9.81
N ASP A 283 12.94 -9.26 -10.37
CA ASP A 283 14.29 -9.12 -9.80
C ASP A 283 14.87 -7.73 -10.10
N THR A 284 14.57 -6.76 -9.23
CA THR A 284 15.11 -5.41 -9.31
C THR A 284 16.53 -5.29 -8.75
N PHE A 285 17.06 -6.37 -8.15
CA PHE A 285 18.38 -6.40 -7.51
C PHE A 285 19.46 -7.03 -8.39
N ALA A 286 19.10 -7.59 -9.54
CA ALA A 286 20.03 -8.13 -10.53
C ALA A 286 20.99 -7.08 -11.10
#